data_2b2c5934f75017eafd4b5f5104dfedf8
#
_entry.id   2b2c5934f75017eafd4b5f5104dfedf8
#
_cell.length_a   1.000
_cell.length_b   1.000
_cell.length_c   1.000
_cell.angle_alpha   90.00
_cell.angle_beta   90.00
_cell.angle_gamma   90.00
#
_symmetry.space_group_name_H-M   'P 1'
#
loop_
_entity.id
_entity.type
_entity.pdbx_description
1 polymer ?
#
loop_
_entity_poly.entity_id
_entity_poly.type
_entity_poly.pdbx_seq_one_letter_code
_entity_poly.pdbx_strand_id
1 'polypeptide(L)'
;MNEGAEPVSWIELGVVARPHGVSGELRVHVFNPDSTLLQELAEVFLIGEEDGEPALVEVLSSRPGPKALLMRLRGVESREDAEALRGYTLCVPRQALPELEAGEYYHADLIGLEAVHGDEPVGEVLDVVDYPSAECLKIARPGGYIEVPMLPQWLERIDLEAGKVYLKDLHDIPLQKRR
;
A
#
# COMPACT_ATOMS: atom_id res chain seq x y z
N MET A 1 -5.05 -34.74 -4.00
CA MET A 1 -5.65 -33.88 -2.95
C MET A 1 -4.79 -32.63 -2.90
N ASN A 2 -5.21 -31.58 -3.60
CA ASN A 2 -4.56 -30.26 -3.55
C ASN A 2 -5.15 -29.54 -2.35
N GLU A 3 -4.41 -29.51 -1.26
CA GLU A 3 -4.72 -28.66 -0.12
C GLU A 3 -4.63 -27.21 -0.60
N GLY A 4 -5.70 -26.47 -0.33
CA GLY A 4 -5.92 -25.14 -0.85
C GLY A 4 -4.79 -24.18 -0.48
N ALA A 5 -4.03 -23.77 -1.48
CA ALA A 5 -3.24 -22.56 -1.36
C ALA A 5 -4.23 -21.39 -1.23
N GLU A 6 -4.24 -20.74 -0.08
CA GLU A 6 -4.94 -19.47 0.06
C GLU A 6 -4.46 -18.54 -1.06
N PRO A 7 -5.37 -17.77 -1.69
CA PRO A 7 -4.96 -16.86 -2.76
C PRO A 7 -3.91 -15.90 -2.20
N VAL A 8 -2.74 -15.86 -2.84
CA VAL A 8 -1.66 -14.96 -2.45
C VAL A 8 -2.19 -13.53 -2.57
N SER A 9 -2.28 -12.83 -1.44
CA SER A 9 -2.63 -11.42 -1.43
C SER A 9 -1.40 -10.61 -1.85
N TRP A 10 -1.51 -9.88 -2.94
CA TRP A 10 -0.46 -9.04 -3.50
C TRP A 10 -0.60 -7.60 -3.02
N ILE A 11 0.51 -7.01 -2.61
CA ILE A 11 0.59 -5.58 -2.31
C ILE A 11 1.30 -4.89 -3.46
N GLU A 12 0.59 -3.99 -4.10
CA GLU A 12 1.10 -3.18 -5.21
C GLU A 12 1.92 -2.02 -4.66
N LEU A 13 3.17 -1.90 -5.10
CA LEU A 13 4.11 -0.89 -4.63
C LEU A 13 4.36 0.23 -5.64
N GLY A 14 4.15 -0.05 -6.91
CA GLY A 14 4.35 0.92 -7.98
C GLY A 14 4.18 0.32 -9.36
N VAL A 15 4.29 1.15 -10.38
CA VAL A 15 4.13 0.77 -11.79
C VAL A 15 5.33 1.24 -12.62
N VAL A 16 5.76 0.42 -13.57
CA VAL A 16 6.79 0.76 -14.55
C VAL A 16 6.22 1.81 -15.51
N ALA A 17 6.68 3.05 -15.39
CA ALA A 17 6.18 4.16 -16.20
C ALA A 17 6.81 4.20 -17.60
N ARG A 18 8.15 4.05 -17.66
CA ARG A 18 8.91 4.09 -18.91
C ARG A 18 10.38 3.73 -18.71
N PRO A 19 11.14 3.41 -19.79
CA PRO A 19 12.60 3.29 -19.73
C PRO A 19 13.28 4.60 -19.29
N HIS A 20 14.41 4.46 -18.61
CA HIS A 20 15.32 5.54 -18.32
C HIS A 20 16.68 5.28 -18.97
N GLY A 21 17.10 6.14 -19.90
CA GLY A 21 18.31 5.93 -20.65
C GLY A 21 18.26 4.77 -21.65
N VAL A 22 19.39 4.09 -21.85
CA VAL A 22 19.55 3.02 -22.87
C VAL A 22 19.99 1.68 -22.28
N SER A 23 20.32 1.63 -21.00
CA SER A 23 20.94 0.47 -20.33
C SER A 23 19.95 -0.33 -19.47
N GLY A 24 18.68 -0.37 -19.82
CA GLY A 24 17.67 -1.16 -19.12
C GLY A 24 17.21 -0.61 -17.76
N GLU A 25 17.57 0.64 -17.41
CA GLU A 25 17.06 1.27 -16.20
C GLU A 25 15.59 1.65 -16.39
N LEU A 26 14.77 1.36 -15.38
CA LEU A 26 13.33 1.61 -15.37
C LEU A 26 13.01 2.84 -14.53
N ARG A 27 12.07 3.64 -15.00
CA ARG A 27 11.43 4.68 -14.21
C ARG A 27 10.13 4.13 -13.63
N VAL A 28 10.08 4.00 -12.31
CA VAL A 28 8.95 3.46 -11.56
C VAL A 28 8.19 4.59 -10.87
N HIS A 29 6.89 4.63 -11.09
CA HIS A 29 6.00 5.47 -10.31
C HIS A 29 5.61 4.70 -9.05
N VAL A 30 6.06 5.17 -7.91
CA VAL A 30 5.78 4.56 -6.59
C VAL A 30 4.43 5.05 -6.10
N PHE A 31 3.57 4.14 -5.63
CA PHE A 31 2.22 4.47 -5.17
C PHE A 31 2.22 5.20 -3.82
N ASN A 32 3.16 4.83 -2.93
CA ASN A 32 3.40 5.56 -1.69
C ASN A 32 4.78 6.21 -1.73
N PRO A 33 4.88 7.53 -2.04
CA PRO A 33 6.16 8.24 -2.15
C PRO A 33 6.97 8.32 -0.86
N ASP A 34 6.32 8.19 0.28
CA ASP A 34 6.94 8.27 1.61
C ASP A 34 7.53 6.93 2.05
N SER A 35 7.19 5.83 1.35
CA SER A 35 7.74 4.50 1.61
C SER A 35 9.09 4.30 0.95
N THR A 36 10.07 3.82 1.73
CA THR A 36 11.39 3.38 1.23
C THR A 36 11.40 1.91 0.82
N LEU A 37 10.31 1.19 1.00
CA LEU A 37 10.22 -0.26 0.84
C LEU A 37 10.80 -0.75 -0.50
N LEU A 38 10.38 -0.16 -1.64
CA LEU A 38 10.90 -0.51 -2.96
C LEU A 38 12.42 -0.27 -3.12
N GLN A 39 13.03 0.55 -2.27
CA GLN A 39 14.47 0.82 -2.29
C GLN A 39 15.25 -0.24 -1.52
N GLU A 40 14.61 -0.94 -0.62
CA GLU A 40 15.22 -1.91 0.30
C GLU A 40 15.03 -3.35 -0.16
N LEU A 41 14.07 -3.60 -1.07
CA LEU A 41 13.78 -4.93 -1.57
C LEU A 41 14.89 -5.44 -2.52
N ALA A 42 15.32 -6.68 -2.27
CA ALA A 42 16.23 -7.41 -3.16
C ALA A 42 15.50 -8.07 -4.35
N GLU A 43 14.22 -8.35 -4.19
CA GLU A 43 13.37 -9.02 -5.18
C GLU A 43 11.98 -8.40 -5.19
N VAL A 44 11.34 -8.38 -6.36
CA VAL A 44 9.97 -7.93 -6.57
C VAL A 44 9.25 -8.85 -7.55
N PHE A 45 7.94 -8.88 -7.50
CA PHE A 45 7.14 -9.53 -8.53
C PHE A 45 6.65 -8.49 -9.53
N LEU A 46 6.71 -8.84 -10.80
CA LEU A 46 6.13 -8.07 -11.89
C LEU A 46 4.83 -8.74 -12.34
N ILE A 47 3.75 -7.97 -12.36
CA ILE A 47 2.44 -8.41 -12.85
C ILE A 47 2.07 -7.55 -14.05
N GLY A 48 1.78 -8.18 -15.19
CA GLY A 48 1.34 -7.49 -16.42
C GLY A 48 -0.15 -7.09 -16.34
N GLU A 49 -0.59 -6.26 -17.30
CA GLU A 49 -1.95 -5.69 -17.33
C GLU A 49 -3.09 -6.71 -17.55
N GLU A 50 -2.82 -7.89 -18.11
CA GLU A 50 -3.83 -8.91 -18.38
C GLU A 50 -3.54 -10.17 -17.57
N ASP A 51 -4.01 -10.25 -16.32
CA ASP A 51 -4.01 -11.47 -15.46
C ASP A 51 -2.75 -12.36 -15.62
N GLY A 52 -1.61 -11.73 -15.87
CA GLY A 52 -0.34 -12.41 -16.06
C GLY A 52 0.10 -13.07 -14.77
N GLU A 53 0.71 -14.24 -14.86
CA GLU A 53 1.34 -14.88 -13.70
C GLU A 53 2.44 -13.96 -13.15
N PRO A 54 2.47 -13.74 -11.82
CA PRO A 54 3.50 -12.91 -11.20
C PRO A 54 4.90 -13.48 -11.46
N ALA A 55 5.77 -12.68 -12.06
CA ALA A 55 7.14 -13.04 -12.34
C ALA A 55 8.09 -12.47 -11.28
N LEU A 56 8.78 -13.32 -10.53
CA LEU A 56 9.81 -12.90 -9.57
C LEU A 56 11.05 -12.39 -10.31
N VAL A 57 11.50 -11.20 -9.94
CA VAL A 57 12.67 -10.53 -10.53
C VAL A 57 13.55 -9.93 -9.45
N GLU A 58 14.87 -10.13 -9.57
CA GLU A 58 15.88 -9.58 -8.67
C GLU A 58 16.10 -8.08 -8.97
N VAL A 59 16.15 -7.27 -7.92
CA VAL A 59 16.47 -5.85 -7.98
C VAL A 59 17.98 -5.67 -7.87
N LEU A 60 18.61 -5.26 -8.96
CA LEU A 60 20.06 -5.02 -9.00
C LEU A 60 20.44 -3.69 -8.36
N SER A 61 19.61 -2.68 -8.51
CA SER A 61 19.76 -1.40 -7.84
C SER A 61 18.46 -0.60 -7.89
N SER A 62 18.27 0.25 -6.88
CA SER A 62 17.22 1.26 -6.83
C SER A 62 17.80 2.57 -6.30
N ARG A 63 17.33 3.69 -6.84
CA ARG A 63 17.74 5.03 -6.39
C ARG A 63 16.66 6.06 -6.65
N PRO A 64 16.52 7.07 -5.78
CA PRO A 64 15.61 8.18 -6.01
C PRO A 64 15.95 8.93 -7.31
N GLY A 65 14.90 9.29 -8.06
CA GLY A 65 14.96 10.15 -9.23
C GLY A 65 13.92 11.26 -9.14
N PRO A 66 13.94 12.24 -10.07
CA PRO A 66 12.95 13.31 -10.08
C PRO A 66 11.52 12.75 -10.26
N LYS A 67 10.70 12.80 -9.22
CA LYS A 67 9.30 12.31 -9.17
C LYS A 67 9.14 10.84 -9.55
N ALA A 68 10.13 9.99 -9.29
CA ALA A 68 10.08 8.56 -9.57
C ALA A 68 11.22 7.84 -8.88
N LEU A 69 11.12 6.52 -8.75
CA LEU A 69 12.23 5.65 -8.40
C LEU A 69 12.88 5.14 -9.70
N LEU A 70 14.20 5.13 -9.74
CA LEU A 70 14.96 4.54 -10.84
C LEU A 70 15.46 3.18 -10.40
N MET A 71 15.11 2.12 -11.15
CA MET A 71 15.41 0.74 -10.79
C MET A 71 16.08 -0.01 -11.95
N ARG A 72 16.98 -0.92 -11.59
CA ARG A 72 17.54 -1.91 -12.51
C ARG A 72 17.13 -3.30 -12.03
N LEU A 73 16.57 -4.06 -12.94
CA LEU A 73 16.13 -5.42 -12.69
C LEU A 73 17.03 -6.41 -13.46
N ARG A 74 17.22 -7.60 -12.90
CA ARG A 74 17.95 -8.66 -13.59
C ARG A 74 17.23 -9.09 -14.86
N GLY A 75 17.96 -9.22 -15.95
CA GLY A 75 17.42 -9.59 -17.26
C GLY A 75 16.85 -8.42 -18.07
N VAL A 76 16.94 -7.18 -17.56
CA VAL A 76 16.55 -5.96 -18.28
C VAL A 76 17.80 -5.16 -18.59
N GLU A 77 18.38 -5.37 -19.77
CA GLU A 77 19.71 -4.85 -20.12
C GLU A 77 19.67 -3.77 -21.21
N SER A 78 18.55 -3.67 -21.91
CA SER A 78 18.35 -2.73 -23.01
C SER A 78 17.14 -1.84 -22.80
N ARG A 79 17.05 -0.78 -23.60
CA ARG A 79 15.86 0.07 -23.65
C ARG A 79 14.63 -0.70 -24.14
N GLU A 80 14.79 -1.66 -25.04
CA GLU A 80 13.72 -2.47 -25.59
C GLU A 80 13.13 -3.39 -24.52
N ASP A 81 13.98 -4.04 -23.71
CA ASP A 81 13.56 -4.85 -22.57
C ASP A 81 12.78 -4.00 -21.57
N ALA A 82 13.27 -2.80 -21.28
CA ALA A 82 12.62 -1.87 -20.36
C ALA A 82 11.28 -1.35 -20.91
N GLU A 83 11.15 -1.14 -22.22
CA GLU A 83 9.90 -0.73 -22.85
C GLU A 83 8.84 -1.85 -22.80
N ALA A 84 9.27 -3.11 -22.93
CA ALA A 84 8.38 -4.28 -22.82
C ALA A 84 7.73 -4.42 -21.43
N LEU A 85 8.36 -3.87 -20.40
CA LEU A 85 7.83 -3.88 -19.01
C LEU A 85 6.97 -2.67 -18.68
N ARG A 86 6.75 -1.75 -19.62
CA ARG A 86 5.91 -0.59 -19.38
C ARG A 86 4.49 -1.00 -19.02
N GLY A 87 3.93 -0.41 -17.96
CA GLY A 87 2.61 -0.75 -17.44
C GLY A 87 2.60 -1.91 -16.44
N TYR A 88 3.71 -2.66 -16.31
CA TYR A 88 3.80 -3.72 -15.31
C TYR A 88 3.79 -3.13 -13.90
N THR A 89 3.03 -3.78 -13.02
CA THR A 89 2.95 -3.42 -11.60
C THR A 89 4.01 -4.20 -10.81
N LEU A 90 4.73 -3.48 -9.95
CA LEU A 90 5.68 -4.08 -9.01
C LEU A 90 4.93 -4.42 -7.72
N CYS A 91 4.94 -5.70 -7.36
CA CYS A 91 4.22 -6.22 -6.21
C CYS A 91 5.12 -7.06 -5.31
N VAL A 92 4.69 -7.23 -4.08
CA VAL A 92 5.22 -8.25 -3.16
C VAL A 92 4.06 -9.05 -2.58
N PRO A 93 4.26 -10.34 -2.26
CA PRO A 93 3.28 -11.06 -1.47
C PRO A 93 3.21 -10.43 -0.07
N ARG A 94 2.01 -10.37 0.49
CA ARG A 94 1.78 -9.75 1.80
C ARG A 94 2.72 -10.29 2.89
N GLN A 95 3.02 -11.59 2.82
CA GLN A 95 3.92 -12.26 3.77
C GLN A 95 5.40 -11.85 3.63
N ALA A 96 5.78 -11.24 2.50
CA ALA A 96 7.16 -10.76 2.27
C ALA A 96 7.39 -9.33 2.77
N LEU A 97 6.34 -8.66 3.26
CA LEU A 97 6.51 -7.36 3.89
C LEU A 97 7.21 -7.52 5.24
N PRO A 98 8.13 -6.60 5.60
CA PRO A 98 8.70 -6.56 6.93
C PRO A 98 7.59 -6.57 8.00
N GLU A 99 7.80 -7.29 9.09
CA GLU A 99 6.93 -7.14 10.25
C GLU A 99 7.02 -5.68 10.72
N LEU A 100 5.88 -5.01 10.73
CA LEU A 100 5.78 -3.65 11.21
C LEU A 100 6.02 -3.62 12.72
N GLU A 101 6.61 -2.54 13.23
CA GLU A 101 6.69 -2.33 14.67
C GLU A 101 5.28 -2.24 15.28
N ALA A 102 5.17 -2.55 16.56
CA ALA A 102 3.87 -2.52 17.23
C ALA A 102 3.24 -1.12 17.16
N GLY A 103 2.16 -1.00 16.41
CA GLY A 103 1.45 0.27 16.15
C GLY A 103 1.66 0.85 14.76
N GLU A 104 2.47 0.23 13.91
CA GLU A 104 2.57 0.55 12.49
C GLU A 104 1.63 -0.36 11.69
N TYR A 105 0.97 0.20 10.69
CA TYR A 105 0.01 -0.51 9.85
C TYR A 105 0.17 -0.09 8.40
N TYR A 106 0.04 -1.03 7.47
CA TYR A 106 -0.08 -0.67 6.06
C TYR A 106 -1.46 -0.08 5.80
N HIS A 107 -1.56 1.03 5.08
CA HIS A 107 -2.83 1.67 4.76
C HIS A 107 -3.83 0.71 4.10
N ALA A 108 -3.32 -0.16 3.22
CA ALA A 108 -4.14 -1.19 2.56
C ALA A 108 -4.83 -2.16 3.53
N ASP A 109 -4.25 -2.37 4.73
CA ASP A 109 -4.78 -3.27 5.74
C ASP A 109 -5.87 -2.64 6.59
N LEU A 110 -5.89 -1.32 6.62
CA LEU A 110 -6.83 -0.54 7.39
C LEU A 110 -8.12 -0.28 6.62
N ILE A 111 -8.04 -0.24 5.27
CA ILE A 111 -9.20 -0.01 4.42
C ILE A 111 -10.13 -1.23 4.48
N GLY A 112 -11.43 -0.99 4.70
CA GLY A 112 -12.45 -2.02 4.85
C GLY A 112 -12.64 -2.55 6.27
N LEU A 113 -11.81 -2.13 7.24
CA LEU A 113 -12.01 -2.50 8.64
C LEU A 113 -13.28 -1.86 9.21
N GLU A 114 -13.97 -2.59 10.08
CA GLU A 114 -15.10 -2.07 10.84
C GLU A 114 -14.60 -1.18 12.00
N ALA A 115 -14.93 0.09 11.98
CA ALA A 115 -14.66 0.98 13.10
C ALA A 115 -15.76 0.85 14.17
N VAL A 116 -15.35 0.64 15.42
CA VAL A 116 -16.25 0.48 16.57
C VAL A 116 -15.86 1.41 17.71
N HIS A 117 -16.84 1.91 18.45
CA HIS A 117 -16.64 2.66 19.70
C HIS A 117 -17.33 1.90 20.85
N GLY A 118 -16.55 1.30 21.73
CA GLY A 118 -17.04 0.28 22.64
C GLY A 118 -17.57 -0.92 21.86
N ASP A 119 -18.87 -1.23 22.02
CA ASP A 119 -19.55 -2.30 21.29
C ASP A 119 -20.42 -1.77 20.12
N GLU A 120 -20.45 -0.45 19.89
CA GLU A 120 -21.29 0.16 18.87
C GLU A 120 -20.51 0.36 17.55
N PRO A 121 -21.06 -0.08 16.40
CA PRO A 121 -20.45 0.15 15.10
C PRO A 121 -20.52 1.64 14.75
N VAL A 122 -19.37 2.18 14.38
CA VAL A 122 -19.21 3.57 13.93
C VAL A 122 -19.35 3.68 12.42
N GLY A 123 -18.72 2.78 11.68
CA GLY A 123 -18.70 2.73 10.23
C GLY A 123 -17.56 1.89 9.71
N GLU A 124 -17.30 1.99 8.43
CA GLU A 124 -16.20 1.29 7.73
C GLU A 124 -15.07 2.25 7.35
N VAL A 125 -13.84 1.83 7.48
CA VAL A 125 -12.68 2.61 7.03
C VAL A 125 -12.64 2.65 5.52
N LEU A 126 -12.80 3.83 4.94
CA LEU A 126 -12.81 4.07 3.48
C LEU A 126 -11.42 4.34 2.93
N ASP A 127 -10.58 4.98 3.73
CA ASP A 127 -9.29 5.48 3.29
C ASP A 127 -8.42 5.86 4.48
N VAL A 128 -7.11 6.02 4.26
CA VAL A 128 -6.17 6.61 5.21
C VAL A 128 -5.59 7.87 4.58
N VAL A 129 -5.72 8.98 5.27
CA VAL A 129 -5.28 10.31 4.77
C VAL A 129 -4.10 10.80 5.59
N ASP A 130 -3.00 11.09 4.91
CA ASP A 130 -1.81 11.65 5.52
C ASP A 130 -1.90 13.16 5.65
N TYR A 131 -1.84 13.65 6.88
CA TYR A 131 -1.68 15.07 7.17
C TYR A 131 -0.30 15.32 7.83
N PRO A 132 0.27 16.50 7.70
CA PRO A 132 1.57 16.82 8.32
C PRO A 132 1.61 16.61 9.84
N SER A 133 0.46 16.56 10.49
CA SER A 133 0.32 16.40 11.94
C SER A 133 0.06 14.99 12.40
N ALA A 134 -0.62 14.17 11.60
CA ALA A 134 -0.94 12.77 11.88
C ALA A 134 -1.64 12.13 10.67
N GLU A 135 -1.53 10.81 10.54
CA GLU A 135 -2.41 10.00 9.68
C GLU A 135 -3.81 9.95 10.27
N CYS A 136 -4.83 10.00 9.42
CA CYS A 136 -6.24 9.97 9.81
C CYS A 136 -6.98 8.85 9.10
N LEU A 137 -7.76 8.08 9.84
CA LEU A 137 -8.71 7.12 9.29
C LEU A 137 -9.96 7.85 8.80
N LYS A 138 -10.27 7.73 7.52
CA LYS A 138 -11.52 8.22 6.94
C LYS A 138 -12.58 7.15 7.07
N ILE A 139 -13.58 7.39 7.92
CA ILE A 139 -14.59 6.40 8.31
C ILE A 139 -15.95 6.82 7.78
N ALA A 140 -16.62 5.90 7.07
CA ALA A 140 -17.98 6.11 6.57
C ALA A 140 -18.97 6.35 7.71
N ARG A 141 -19.88 7.31 7.53
CA ARG A 141 -20.98 7.60 8.45
C ARG A 141 -22.26 7.91 7.66
N PRO A 142 -23.44 7.72 8.23
CA PRO A 142 -24.68 8.22 7.63
C PRO A 142 -24.57 9.73 7.34
N GLY A 143 -24.72 10.10 6.07
CA GLY A 143 -24.65 11.50 5.62
C GLY A 143 -23.26 12.03 5.28
N GLY A 144 -22.20 11.21 5.39
CA GLY A 144 -20.84 11.66 5.05
C GLY A 144 -19.74 10.72 5.53
N TYR A 145 -18.72 11.30 6.10
CA TYR A 145 -17.59 10.58 6.72
C TYR A 145 -17.00 11.42 7.87
N ILE A 146 -16.24 10.76 8.72
CA ILE A 146 -15.40 11.41 9.73
C ILE A 146 -13.94 11.08 9.45
N GLU A 147 -13.03 11.95 9.87
CA GLU A 147 -11.59 11.71 9.83
C GLU A 147 -11.07 11.65 11.26
N VAL A 148 -10.63 10.46 11.67
CA VAL A 148 -10.17 10.19 13.03
C VAL A 148 -8.65 10.06 13.03
N PRO A 149 -7.91 10.96 13.71
CA PRO A 149 -6.46 10.85 13.78
C PRO A 149 -6.02 9.54 14.46
N MET A 150 -5.00 8.89 13.90
CA MET A 150 -4.41 7.66 14.45
C MET A 150 -3.51 7.97 15.65
N LEU A 151 -4.05 8.67 16.63
CA LEU A 151 -3.36 9.05 17.85
C LEU A 151 -4.01 8.39 19.08
N PRO A 152 -3.24 8.13 20.17
CA PRO A 152 -3.72 7.40 21.35
C PRO A 152 -4.94 7.98 22.04
N GLN A 153 -5.28 9.23 21.79
CA GLN A 153 -6.46 9.89 22.36
C GLN A 153 -7.77 9.51 21.67
N TRP A 154 -7.74 9.13 20.38
CA TRP A 154 -8.91 8.73 19.59
C TRP A 154 -8.89 7.27 19.16
N LEU A 155 -7.69 6.68 19.02
CA LEU A 155 -7.50 5.30 18.65
C LEU A 155 -7.14 4.47 19.90
N GLU A 156 -7.91 3.41 20.15
CA GLU A 156 -7.63 2.48 21.23
C GLU A 156 -6.69 1.37 20.76
N ARG A 157 -7.09 0.65 19.73
CA ARG A 157 -6.31 -0.43 19.10
C ARG A 157 -6.85 -0.77 17.73
N ILE A 158 -6.02 -1.40 16.93
CA ILE A 158 -6.38 -2.00 15.64
C ILE A 158 -6.20 -3.52 15.77
N ASP A 159 -7.19 -4.26 15.30
CA ASP A 159 -7.22 -5.71 15.32
C ASP A 159 -7.48 -6.20 13.89
N LEU A 160 -6.39 -6.45 13.17
CA LEU A 160 -6.46 -6.89 11.77
C LEU A 160 -7.08 -8.28 11.63
N GLU A 161 -6.89 -9.17 12.62
CA GLU A 161 -7.46 -10.51 12.60
C GLU A 161 -8.99 -10.47 12.78
N ALA A 162 -9.46 -9.61 13.68
CA ALA A 162 -10.89 -9.39 13.88
C ALA A 162 -11.52 -8.49 12.80
N GLY A 163 -10.73 -7.85 11.94
CA GLY A 163 -11.18 -6.89 10.94
C GLY A 163 -11.74 -5.59 11.56
N LYS A 164 -11.20 -5.16 12.71
CA LYS A 164 -11.78 -4.05 13.48
C LYS A 164 -10.77 -3.00 13.92
N VAL A 165 -11.25 -1.76 13.94
CA VAL A 165 -10.60 -0.62 14.56
C VAL A 165 -11.39 -0.16 15.75
N TYR A 166 -10.79 -0.17 16.93
CA TYR A 166 -11.41 0.27 18.17
C TYR A 166 -11.09 1.73 18.42
N LEU A 167 -12.14 2.56 18.50
CA LEU A 167 -12.04 3.99 18.68
C LEU A 167 -12.45 4.37 20.11
N LYS A 168 -11.80 5.42 20.60
CA LYS A 168 -12.16 6.10 21.84
C LYS A 168 -13.24 7.17 21.57
N ASP A 169 -13.28 8.19 22.42
CA ASP A 169 -14.25 9.26 22.29
C ASP A 169 -14.16 10.01 20.95
N LEU A 170 -15.28 10.09 20.24
CA LEU A 170 -15.41 10.76 18.94
C LEU A 170 -16.17 12.10 19.05
N HIS A 171 -16.35 12.61 20.27
CA HIS A 171 -17.24 13.76 20.53
C HIS A 171 -16.83 15.02 19.77
N ASP A 172 -15.53 15.22 19.60
CA ASP A 172 -14.97 16.40 18.93
C ASP A 172 -14.67 16.19 17.42
N ILE A 173 -15.03 15.01 16.85
CA ILE A 173 -14.75 14.70 15.46
C ILE A 173 -15.92 15.14 14.57
N PRO A 174 -15.76 16.16 13.70
CA PRO A 174 -16.83 16.68 12.88
C PRO A 174 -17.21 15.73 11.73
N LEU A 175 -18.52 15.60 11.48
CA LEU A 175 -19.01 14.92 10.27
C LEU A 175 -18.76 15.79 9.03
N GLN A 176 -18.04 15.24 8.08
CA GLN A 176 -17.78 15.85 6.76
C GLN A 176 -18.77 15.32 5.73
N LYS A 177 -19.34 16.21 4.90
CA LYS A 177 -20.28 15.82 3.84
C LYS A 177 -19.51 15.32 2.62
N ARG A 178 -19.97 14.23 2.04
CA ARG A 178 -19.51 13.80 0.71
C ARG A 178 -19.86 14.90 -0.31
N ARG A 179 -18.84 15.43 -0.99
CA ARG A 179 -19.06 16.30 -2.18
C ARG A 179 -19.44 15.47 -3.38
#